data_ebc48b7f9b3dd27907f4b577ba3224b9
#
_entry.id   ebc48b7f9b3dd27907f4b577ba3224b9
#
_cell.length_a   1.000
_cell.length_b   1.000
_cell.length_c   1.000
_cell.angle_alpha   90.00
_cell.angle_beta   90.00
_cell.angle_gamma   90.00
#
_symmetry.space_group_name_H-M   'P 1'
#
loop_
_entity.id
_entity.type
_entity.pdbx_description
1 polymer ?
#
loop_
_entity_poly.entity_id
_entity_poly.type
_entity_poly.pdbx_seq_one_letter_code
_entity_poly.pdbx_strand_id
1 'polypeptide(L)'
;KEATDIANTSYIKADVDFLQGMIVHHEQAIVMSEMADERTNNKSILDLAKRIDASQKDEINFMESWLKDRNEFKKVVDEHHHNHHDHNMHNHIDMVGMATPKQLNDLSNSDSTSFDRLFLKLMINHHDGALEMVEELKKYPGNTYDPILNEFVSDLINDQGVEIERMNTLLTSLSDDPRAGLAGGLFIAEEAILNMELITSLKKPTGFFDPENPAAKGSEDLTEDNEDKTTAEISRSLRSPMLSFANTDMAFKDNILVAGSYHGFNIYELGNDGIPSLISSVVCPGGQG
;
A
#
# COMPACT_ATOMS: atom_id res chain seq x y z
N LYS A 1 26.07 33.34 -4.38
CA LYS A 1 26.44 33.60 -2.98
C LYS A 1 25.26 34.22 -2.22
N GLU A 2 24.63 35.32 -2.76
CA GLU A 2 23.44 35.93 -2.13
C GLU A 2 22.22 34.98 -2.11
N ALA A 3 21.97 34.22 -3.20
CA ALA A 3 20.87 33.24 -3.24
C ALA A 3 21.09 32.08 -2.26
N THR A 4 22.34 31.67 -2.04
CA THR A 4 22.71 30.63 -1.07
C THR A 4 22.52 31.14 0.36
N ASP A 5 22.86 32.41 0.62
CA ASP A 5 22.72 33.01 1.95
C ASP A 5 21.23 33.24 2.32
N ILE A 6 20.37 33.50 1.35
CA ILE A 6 18.90 33.62 1.57
C ILE A 6 18.27 32.24 1.83
N ALA A 7 18.70 31.19 1.14
CA ALA A 7 18.21 29.82 1.35
C ALA A 7 18.62 29.26 2.73
N ASN A 8 19.68 29.78 3.34
CA ASN A 8 20.21 29.30 4.61
C ASN A 8 19.57 29.93 5.87
N THR A 9 18.55 30.76 5.74
CA THR A 9 18.12 31.61 6.86
C THR A 9 16.87 31.14 7.61
N SER A 10 16.23 30.04 7.21
CA SER A 10 14.91 29.70 7.75
C SER A 10 14.75 28.21 8.02
N TYR A 11 15.23 27.79 9.15
CA TYR A 11 14.93 26.46 9.73
C TYR A 11 14.57 26.62 11.20
N ILE A 12 13.89 25.66 11.77
CA ILE A 12 13.52 25.60 13.17
C ILE A 12 14.18 24.41 13.87
N LYS A 13 14.17 24.42 15.20
CA LYS A 13 14.73 23.32 15.98
C LYS A 13 14.15 21.95 15.62
N ALA A 14 12.86 21.89 15.29
CA ALA A 14 12.22 20.64 14.89
C ALA A 14 12.81 20.05 13.60
N ASP A 15 13.27 20.88 12.65
CA ASP A 15 13.97 20.43 11.44
C ASP A 15 15.31 19.76 11.79
N VAL A 16 16.04 20.37 12.73
CA VAL A 16 17.32 19.83 13.23
C VAL A 16 17.11 18.50 13.97
N ASP A 17 16.14 18.46 14.88
CA ASP A 17 15.84 17.26 15.68
C ASP A 17 15.37 16.12 14.75
N PHE A 18 14.57 16.43 13.74
CA PHE A 18 14.12 15.48 12.72
C PHE A 18 15.30 14.88 11.96
N LEU A 19 16.20 15.70 11.42
CA LEU A 19 17.35 15.22 10.65
C LEU A 19 18.31 14.38 11.53
N GLN A 20 18.57 14.82 12.75
CA GLN A 20 19.42 14.07 13.69
C GLN A 20 18.79 12.71 14.04
N GLY A 21 17.49 12.64 14.24
CA GLY A 21 16.77 11.39 14.49
C GLY A 21 16.74 10.50 13.25
N MET A 22 16.48 11.06 12.07
CA MET A 22 16.40 10.33 10.81
C MET A 22 17.74 9.71 10.39
N ILE A 23 18.88 10.35 10.70
CA ILE A 23 20.22 9.74 10.52
C ILE A 23 20.32 8.43 11.28
N VAL A 24 19.99 8.42 12.57
CA VAL A 24 20.06 7.21 13.40
C VAL A 24 19.05 6.16 12.92
N HIS A 25 17.88 6.59 12.49
CA HIS A 25 16.88 5.73 11.92
C HIS A 25 17.42 5.02 10.66
N HIS A 26 18.00 5.75 9.72
CA HIS A 26 18.58 5.22 8.48
C HIS A 26 19.77 4.29 8.71
N GLU A 27 20.60 4.58 9.70
CA GLU A 27 21.72 3.69 10.10
C GLU A 27 21.22 2.27 10.43
N GLN A 28 20.03 2.13 11.04
CA GLN A 28 19.48 0.81 11.31
C GLN A 28 19.04 0.08 10.02
N ALA A 29 18.50 0.79 9.04
CA ALA A 29 18.15 0.18 7.74
C ALA A 29 19.40 -0.37 7.04
N ILE A 30 20.51 0.35 7.10
CA ILE A 30 21.82 -0.11 6.58
C ILE A 30 22.23 -1.40 7.28
N VAL A 31 22.20 -1.43 8.61
CA VAL A 31 22.53 -2.63 9.40
C VAL A 31 21.69 -3.84 9.00
N MET A 32 20.39 -3.67 8.82
CA MET A 32 19.51 -4.75 8.37
C MET A 32 19.82 -5.19 6.93
N SER A 33 20.10 -4.24 6.04
CA SER A 33 20.41 -4.50 4.64
C SER A 33 21.72 -5.25 4.46
N GLU A 34 22.74 -4.94 5.22
CA GLU A 34 24.06 -5.60 5.19
C GLU A 34 23.99 -7.09 5.59
N MET A 35 22.98 -7.50 6.36
CA MET A 35 22.78 -8.91 6.70
C MET A 35 22.38 -9.78 5.51
N ALA A 36 21.81 -9.21 4.44
CA ALA A 36 21.21 -9.96 3.35
C ALA A 36 22.22 -10.83 2.59
N ASP A 37 23.40 -10.34 2.33
CA ASP A 37 24.42 -11.06 1.51
C ASP A 37 24.83 -12.42 2.14
N GLU A 38 24.73 -12.57 3.45
CA GLU A 38 25.09 -13.81 4.16
C GLU A 38 23.88 -14.70 4.47
N ARG A 39 22.65 -14.19 4.33
CA ARG A 39 21.43 -14.84 4.84
C ARG A 39 20.49 -15.35 3.77
N THR A 40 20.60 -14.85 2.55
CA THR A 40 19.72 -15.26 1.45
C THR A 40 20.44 -15.37 0.12
N ASN A 41 19.91 -16.25 -0.76
CA ASN A 41 20.28 -16.32 -2.16
C ASN A 41 19.19 -15.76 -3.08
N ASN A 42 18.13 -15.19 -2.51
CA ASN A 42 17.05 -14.61 -3.28
C ASN A 42 17.51 -13.30 -3.94
N LYS A 43 17.69 -13.35 -5.26
CA LYS A 43 18.21 -12.21 -6.02
C LYS A 43 17.37 -10.93 -5.82
N SER A 44 16.06 -11.06 -5.73
CA SER A 44 15.18 -9.90 -5.54
C SER A 44 15.38 -9.22 -4.19
N ILE A 45 15.64 -10.01 -3.14
CA ILE A 45 15.95 -9.49 -1.80
C ILE A 45 17.35 -8.86 -1.78
N LEU A 46 18.34 -9.52 -2.38
CA LEU A 46 19.69 -8.97 -2.48
C LEU A 46 19.74 -7.65 -3.26
N ASP A 47 19.03 -7.56 -4.39
CA ASP A 47 18.95 -6.34 -5.19
C ASP A 47 18.19 -5.22 -4.43
N LEU A 48 17.15 -5.57 -3.67
CA LEU A 48 16.43 -4.63 -2.80
C LEU A 48 17.33 -4.11 -1.68
N ALA A 49 17.98 -5.00 -0.93
CA ALA A 49 18.86 -4.64 0.19
C ALA A 49 20.00 -3.70 -0.27
N LYS A 50 20.63 -3.99 -1.42
CA LYS A 50 21.68 -3.11 -2.00
C LYS A 50 21.16 -1.74 -2.39
N ARG A 51 19.93 -1.65 -2.89
CA ARG A 51 19.32 -0.37 -3.24
C ARG A 51 19.01 0.44 -1.99
N ILE A 52 18.41 -0.19 -0.96
CA ILE A 52 18.12 0.47 0.32
C ILE A 52 19.43 0.95 0.96
N ASP A 53 20.44 0.10 1.02
CA ASP A 53 21.76 0.48 1.56
C ASP A 53 22.35 1.72 0.88
N ALA A 54 22.31 1.77 -0.46
CA ALA A 54 22.81 2.89 -1.23
C ALA A 54 21.97 4.17 -1.01
N SER A 55 20.65 4.08 -1.12
CA SER A 55 19.74 5.20 -0.91
C SER A 55 19.87 5.79 0.49
N GLN A 56 19.84 4.94 1.52
CA GLN A 56 19.92 5.38 2.91
C GLN A 56 21.27 6.04 3.23
N LYS A 57 22.39 5.57 2.65
CA LYS A 57 23.70 6.22 2.76
C LYS A 57 23.73 7.60 2.11
N ASP A 58 23.12 7.75 0.94
CA ASP A 58 23.05 9.05 0.25
C ASP A 58 22.18 10.05 1.04
N GLU A 59 21.07 9.60 1.60
CA GLU A 59 20.20 10.42 2.45
C GLU A 59 20.89 10.83 3.75
N ILE A 60 21.64 9.93 4.41
CA ILE A 60 22.48 10.27 5.57
C ILE A 60 23.50 11.33 5.20
N ASN A 61 24.22 11.18 4.09
CA ASN A 61 25.22 12.14 3.63
C ASN A 61 24.60 13.52 3.40
N PHE A 62 23.41 13.58 2.82
CA PHE A 62 22.67 14.82 2.66
C PHE A 62 22.34 15.46 4.00
N MET A 63 21.73 14.71 4.92
CA MET A 63 21.34 15.20 6.26
C MET A 63 22.55 15.71 7.06
N GLU A 64 23.65 14.96 7.06
CA GLU A 64 24.90 15.39 7.71
C GLU A 64 25.46 16.68 7.09
N SER A 65 25.45 16.80 5.76
CA SER A 65 25.92 18.01 5.07
C SER A 65 25.06 19.21 5.42
N TRP A 66 23.75 19.05 5.39
CA TRP A 66 22.79 20.11 5.74
C TRP A 66 22.98 20.60 7.18
N LEU A 67 23.17 19.68 8.14
CA LEU A 67 23.44 20.00 9.54
C LEU A 67 24.81 20.68 9.75
N LYS A 68 25.86 20.20 9.06
CA LYS A 68 27.21 20.79 9.12
C LYS A 68 27.23 22.22 8.61
N ASP A 69 26.59 22.49 7.51
CA ASP A 69 26.54 23.84 6.92
C ASP A 69 25.89 24.88 7.86
N ARG A 70 25.08 24.39 8.80
CA ARG A 70 24.36 25.20 9.80
C ARG A 70 24.97 25.14 11.21
N ASN A 71 26.09 24.42 11.39
CA ASN A 71 26.74 24.15 12.69
C ASN A 71 25.83 23.40 13.68
N GLU A 72 24.87 22.63 13.17
CA GLU A 72 23.93 21.82 13.96
C GLU A 72 24.31 20.32 14.01
N PHE A 73 25.39 19.93 13.33
CA PHE A 73 25.84 18.54 13.33
C PHE A 73 26.41 18.18 14.71
N LYS A 74 25.70 17.29 15.41
CA LYS A 74 26.18 16.66 16.64
C LYS A 74 26.42 15.19 16.31
N LYS A 75 27.70 14.78 16.32
CA LYS A 75 27.99 13.36 16.24
C LYS A 75 27.47 12.72 17.54
N VAL A 76 26.52 11.78 17.40
CA VAL A 76 26.06 10.98 18.54
C VAL A 76 27.23 10.07 18.93
N VAL A 77 27.95 10.43 19.96
CA VAL A 77 29.00 9.58 20.52
C VAL A 77 28.33 8.72 21.58
N ASP A 78 28.37 7.40 21.40
CA ASP A 78 28.05 6.43 22.45
C ASP A 78 28.99 6.61 23.63
N GLU A 79 28.70 7.53 24.54
CA GLU A 79 29.32 7.59 25.83
C GLU A 79 28.45 6.87 26.87
N HIS A 80 28.80 5.62 27.13
CA HIS A 80 28.41 4.94 28.35
C HIS A 80 28.94 5.70 29.58
N HIS A 81 28.25 6.73 30.03
CA HIS A 81 28.41 7.27 31.38
C HIS A 81 27.06 7.64 32.01
N HIS A 82 26.75 6.87 33.04
CA HIS A 82 25.74 7.20 34.04
C HIS A 82 25.99 8.59 34.61
N ASN A 83 25.04 9.55 34.43
CA ASN A 83 24.54 10.37 35.55
C ASN A 83 23.54 11.46 35.07
N HIS A 84 22.35 11.43 35.71
CA HIS A 84 21.44 12.50 36.08
C HIS A 84 20.90 13.51 35.06
N HIS A 85 19.60 13.34 34.81
CA HIS A 85 18.59 14.40 34.59
C HIS A 85 18.90 15.47 33.54
N ASP A 86 18.63 15.12 32.28
CA ASP A 86 18.03 16.09 31.36
C ASP A 86 16.97 15.39 30.49
N HIS A 87 15.75 15.89 30.52
CA HIS A 87 14.57 15.30 29.86
C HIS A 87 14.57 15.62 28.35
N ASN A 88 15.58 15.23 27.58
CA ASN A 88 15.56 15.32 26.11
C ASN A 88 16.62 14.41 25.44
N MET A 89 16.87 13.24 25.99
CA MET A 89 17.49 12.17 25.20
C MET A 89 16.36 11.24 24.73
N HIS A 90 15.94 11.39 23.49
CA HIS A 90 15.22 10.33 22.82
C HIS A 90 16.09 9.09 22.87
N ASN A 91 15.68 8.10 23.66
CA ASN A 91 16.27 6.76 23.61
C ASN A 91 16.15 6.28 22.17
N HIS A 92 17.27 6.11 21.47
CA HIS A 92 17.33 5.66 20.07
C HIS A 92 16.59 4.32 19.81
N ILE A 93 16.22 3.61 20.88
CA ILE A 93 15.49 2.33 20.83
C ILE A 93 13.97 2.53 20.68
N ASP A 94 13.44 3.72 20.99
CA ASP A 94 11.99 3.99 21.05
C ASP A 94 11.48 4.81 19.85
N MET A 95 12.32 5.06 18.82
CA MET A 95 11.83 5.74 17.62
C MET A 95 10.88 4.83 16.85
N VAL A 96 9.80 5.43 16.37
CA VAL A 96 8.74 4.73 15.64
C VAL A 96 9.31 3.95 14.45
N GLY A 97 8.87 2.72 14.28
CA GLY A 97 9.29 1.86 13.17
C GLY A 97 10.62 1.14 13.35
N MET A 98 11.47 1.54 14.29
CA MET A 98 12.74 0.87 14.50
C MET A 98 12.57 -0.58 15.00
N ALA A 99 13.40 -1.47 14.45
CA ALA A 99 13.49 -2.84 14.94
C ALA A 99 14.13 -2.89 16.32
N THR A 100 13.52 -3.62 17.23
CA THR A 100 14.07 -3.84 18.58
C THR A 100 15.35 -4.69 18.53
N PRO A 101 16.22 -4.64 19.55
CA PRO A 101 17.40 -5.49 19.62
C PRO A 101 17.08 -6.99 19.49
N LYS A 102 15.92 -7.42 20.01
CA LYS A 102 15.45 -8.79 19.85
C LYS A 102 15.13 -9.11 18.40
N GLN A 103 14.42 -8.23 17.69
CA GLN A 103 14.09 -8.40 16.28
C GLN A 103 15.32 -8.42 15.38
N LEU A 104 16.32 -7.57 15.66
CA LEU A 104 17.60 -7.59 14.94
C LEU A 104 18.37 -8.89 15.19
N ASN A 105 18.37 -9.39 16.43
CA ASN A 105 18.94 -10.69 16.75
C ASN A 105 18.19 -11.84 16.04
N ASP A 106 16.86 -11.81 16.03
CA ASP A 106 16.05 -12.81 15.34
C ASP A 106 16.33 -12.77 13.82
N LEU A 107 16.49 -11.56 13.23
CA LEU A 107 16.86 -11.39 11.83
C LEU A 107 18.25 -11.97 11.53
N SER A 108 19.24 -11.63 12.35
CA SER A 108 20.62 -12.11 12.17
C SER A 108 20.76 -13.63 12.33
N ASN A 109 19.84 -14.30 13.01
CA ASN A 109 19.82 -15.75 13.20
C ASN A 109 18.85 -16.47 12.25
N SER A 110 18.18 -15.76 11.37
CA SER A 110 17.33 -16.33 10.33
C SER A 110 18.09 -16.47 9.00
N ASP A 111 17.64 -17.36 8.13
CA ASP A 111 18.20 -17.56 6.81
C ASP A 111 17.12 -17.87 5.75
N SER A 112 17.52 -17.85 4.48
CA SER A 112 16.68 -18.19 3.33
C SER A 112 15.32 -17.48 3.37
N THR A 113 14.22 -18.15 3.07
CA THR A 113 12.87 -17.56 3.03
C THR A 113 12.43 -16.99 4.39
N SER A 114 12.92 -17.54 5.51
CA SER A 114 12.63 -17.01 6.85
C SER A 114 13.26 -15.63 7.05
N PHE A 115 14.53 -15.48 6.63
CA PHE A 115 15.20 -14.19 6.59
C PHE A 115 14.46 -13.23 5.67
N ASP A 116 14.15 -13.63 4.43
CA ASP A 116 13.48 -12.80 3.44
C ASP A 116 12.18 -12.18 4.00
N ARG A 117 11.34 -13.03 4.59
CA ARG A 117 10.06 -12.58 5.18
C ARG A 117 10.25 -11.65 6.37
N LEU A 118 11.20 -11.95 7.25
CA LEU A 118 11.44 -11.13 8.44
C LEU A 118 12.07 -9.80 8.06
N PHE A 119 13.07 -9.80 7.16
CA PHE A 119 13.70 -8.61 6.60
C PHE A 119 12.67 -7.66 6.00
N LEU A 120 11.81 -8.17 5.11
CA LEU A 120 10.78 -7.35 4.48
C LEU A 120 9.81 -6.75 5.50
N LYS A 121 9.34 -7.54 6.48
CA LYS A 121 8.42 -7.04 7.52
C LYS A 121 9.04 -5.96 8.39
N LEU A 122 10.29 -6.16 8.79
CA LEU A 122 11.00 -5.17 9.63
C LEU A 122 11.30 -3.90 8.82
N MET A 123 11.71 -4.05 7.56
CA MET A 123 12.03 -2.92 6.71
C MET A 123 10.78 -2.12 6.28
N ILE A 124 9.65 -2.77 6.04
CA ILE A 124 8.35 -2.10 5.81
C ILE A 124 7.99 -1.26 7.04
N ASN A 125 8.02 -1.87 8.23
CA ASN A 125 7.70 -1.15 9.47
C ASN A 125 8.67 0.02 9.72
N HIS A 126 9.94 -0.16 9.37
CA HIS A 126 10.95 0.87 9.48
C HIS A 126 10.66 2.05 8.54
N HIS A 127 10.33 1.81 7.28
CA HIS A 127 9.96 2.84 6.31
C HIS A 127 8.66 3.57 6.70
N ASP A 128 7.65 2.83 7.16
CA ASP A 128 6.42 3.42 7.72
C ASP A 128 6.75 4.36 8.89
N GLY A 129 7.69 3.96 9.74
CA GLY A 129 8.19 4.79 10.84
C GLY A 129 8.84 6.11 10.36
N ALA A 130 9.62 6.06 9.28
CA ALA A 130 10.21 7.27 8.68
C ALA A 130 9.11 8.23 8.18
N LEU A 131 8.07 7.71 7.54
CA LEU A 131 6.92 8.51 7.11
C LEU A 131 6.17 9.12 8.30
N GLU A 132 5.99 8.38 9.40
CA GLU A 132 5.38 8.90 10.62
C GLU A 132 6.24 10.01 11.27
N MET A 133 7.56 9.90 11.25
CA MET A 133 8.47 10.96 11.69
C MET A 133 8.30 12.24 10.86
N VAL A 134 8.10 12.10 9.54
CA VAL A 134 7.80 13.26 8.66
C VAL A 134 6.45 13.88 9.01
N GLU A 135 5.41 13.07 9.23
CA GLU A 135 4.10 13.59 9.63
C GLU A 135 4.15 14.29 11.00
N GLU A 136 5.00 13.84 11.91
CA GLU A 136 5.24 14.55 13.19
C GLU A 136 5.93 15.90 12.95
N LEU A 137 6.99 15.93 12.12
CA LEU A 137 7.65 17.18 11.74
C LEU A 137 6.66 18.21 11.18
N LYS A 138 5.75 17.78 10.30
CA LYS A 138 4.77 18.67 9.66
C LYS A 138 3.80 19.35 10.66
N LYS A 139 3.69 18.87 11.90
CA LYS A 139 2.85 19.52 12.91
C LYS A 139 3.47 20.80 13.49
N TYR A 140 4.74 21.02 13.29
CA TYR A 140 5.43 22.21 13.81
C TYR A 140 5.31 23.39 12.85
N PRO A 141 4.74 24.54 13.24
CA PRO A 141 4.67 25.71 12.38
C PRO A 141 6.05 26.20 11.95
N GLY A 142 6.26 26.39 10.65
CA GLY A 142 7.53 26.84 10.09
C GLY A 142 8.54 25.74 9.80
N ASN A 143 8.15 24.45 9.92
CA ASN A 143 8.97 23.32 9.50
C ASN A 143 9.25 23.39 7.99
N THR A 144 10.34 22.79 7.56
CA THR A 144 10.72 22.66 6.14
C THR A 144 10.59 23.94 5.32
N TYR A 145 10.80 25.10 5.94
CA TYR A 145 10.74 26.38 5.23
C TYR A 145 11.98 26.59 4.35
N ASP A 146 13.09 25.95 4.66
CA ASP A 146 14.27 25.86 3.80
C ASP A 146 13.91 25.05 2.53
N PRO A 147 14.04 25.65 1.31
CA PRO A 147 13.64 24.97 0.08
C PRO A 147 14.40 23.67 -0.18
N ILE A 148 15.66 23.57 0.21
CA ILE A 148 16.50 22.38 0.03
C ILE A 148 16.00 21.27 0.96
N LEU A 149 15.69 21.61 2.21
CA LEU A 149 15.11 20.65 3.15
C LEU A 149 13.70 20.21 2.72
N ASN A 150 12.89 21.12 2.19
CA ASN A 150 11.56 20.81 1.69
C ASN A 150 11.60 19.83 0.51
N GLU A 151 12.52 20.02 -0.44
CA GLU A 151 12.75 19.09 -1.55
C GLU A 151 13.17 17.73 -1.03
N PHE A 152 14.17 17.67 -0.16
CA PHE A 152 14.64 16.43 0.47
C PHE A 152 13.50 15.66 1.19
N VAL A 153 12.70 16.33 2.01
CA VAL A 153 11.58 15.68 2.71
C VAL A 153 10.52 15.18 1.74
N SER A 154 10.30 15.89 0.63
CA SER A 154 9.37 15.45 -0.41
C SER A 154 9.87 14.21 -1.16
N ASP A 155 11.16 14.18 -1.48
CA ASP A 155 11.80 13.02 -2.11
C ASP A 155 11.80 11.81 -1.18
N LEU A 156 12.14 12.02 0.10
CA LEU A 156 12.11 10.98 1.13
C LEU A 156 10.72 10.33 1.24
N ILE A 157 9.64 11.11 1.24
CA ILE A 157 8.28 10.57 1.26
C ILE A 157 8.01 9.67 0.05
N ASN A 158 8.39 10.14 -1.15
CA ASN A 158 8.16 9.41 -2.39
C ASN A 158 8.98 8.11 -2.42
N ASP A 159 10.25 8.18 -2.08
CA ASP A 159 11.16 7.04 -2.14
C ASP A 159 10.78 5.98 -1.11
N GLN A 160 10.51 6.36 0.15
CA GLN A 160 10.04 5.45 1.19
C GLN A 160 8.71 4.78 0.77
N GLY A 161 7.76 5.54 0.20
CA GLY A 161 6.48 5.00 -0.27
C GLY A 161 6.64 3.97 -1.39
N VAL A 162 7.47 4.26 -2.39
CA VAL A 162 7.76 3.32 -3.50
C VAL A 162 8.47 2.06 -3.00
N GLU A 163 9.36 2.19 -2.02
CA GLU A 163 10.05 1.03 -1.45
C GLU A 163 9.11 0.15 -0.62
N ILE A 164 8.19 0.73 0.14
CA ILE A 164 7.13 -0.01 0.85
C ILE A 164 6.29 -0.83 -0.14
N GLU A 165 5.86 -0.24 -1.26
CA GLU A 165 5.08 -0.98 -2.28
C GLU A 165 5.85 -2.16 -2.87
N ARG A 166 7.14 -1.97 -3.18
CA ARG A 166 8.01 -3.04 -3.67
C ARG A 166 8.18 -4.15 -2.65
N MET A 167 8.42 -3.80 -1.39
CA MET A 167 8.58 -4.75 -0.30
C MET A 167 7.30 -5.55 -0.06
N ASN A 168 6.15 -4.91 -0.08
CA ASN A 168 4.85 -5.59 0.03
C ASN A 168 4.61 -6.56 -1.12
N THR A 169 4.98 -6.18 -2.34
CA THR A 169 4.89 -7.07 -3.52
C THR A 169 5.78 -8.31 -3.34
N LEU A 170 7.04 -8.11 -2.91
CA LEU A 170 7.95 -9.23 -2.63
C LEU A 170 7.45 -10.10 -1.48
N LEU A 171 6.99 -9.50 -0.39
CA LEU A 171 6.46 -10.25 0.77
C LEU A 171 5.24 -11.10 0.38
N THR A 172 4.38 -10.56 -0.48
CA THR A 172 3.24 -11.29 -1.03
C THR A 172 3.70 -12.51 -1.85
N SER A 173 4.72 -12.33 -2.68
CA SER A 173 5.29 -13.42 -3.50
C SER A 173 5.94 -14.55 -2.68
N LEU A 174 6.35 -14.26 -1.45
CA LEU A 174 6.92 -15.23 -0.51
C LEU A 174 5.85 -15.90 0.38
N SER A 175 4.58 -15.56 0.20
CA SER A 175 3.50 -16.15 0.97
C SER A 175 3.21 -17.57 0.53
N ASP A 176 3.03 -18.49 1.48
CA ASP A 176 2.53 -19.85 1.23
C ASP A 176 0.98 -19.87 1.15
N ASP A 177 0.33 -18.76 1.37
CA ASP A 177 -1.12 -18.63 1.26
C ASP A 177 -1.51 -18.67 -0.24
N PRO A 178 -2.29 -19.66 -0.67
CA PRO A 178 -2.67 -19.80 -2.08
C PRO A 178 -3.51 -18.61 -2.60
N ARG A 179 -3.98 -17.73 -1.72
CA ARG A 179 -4.70 -16.49 -2.08
C ARG A 179 -3.76 -15.31 -2.33
N ALA A 180 -2.50 -15.41 -1.90
CA ALA A 180 -1.53 -14.34 -2.07
C ALA A 180 -1.05 -14.29 -3.53
N GLY A 181 -1.01 -13.11 -4.11
CA GLY A 181 -0.50 -12.88 -5.46
C GLY A 181 -1.47 -13.26 -6.58
N LEU A 182 -2.72 -13.61 -6.26
CA LEU A 182 -3.72 -13.91 -7.29
C LEU A 182 -3.96 -12.68 -8.20
N ALA A 183 -3.93 -12.89 -9.50
CA ALA A 183 -4.22 -11.85 -10.46
C ALA A 183 -5.70 -11.45 -10.41
N GLY A 184 -5.97 -10.16 -10.33
CA GLY A 184 -7.31 -9.61 -10.47
C GLY A 184 -7.76 -9.57 -11.93
N GLY A 185 -9.07 -9.57 -12.15
CA GLY A 185 -9.64 -9.40 -13.48
C GLY A 185 -11.13 -9.66 -13.49
N LEU A 186 -11.84 -8.97 -14.38
CA LEU A 186 -13.31 -9.07 -14.41
C LEU A 186 -13.80 -10.47 -14.83
N PHE A 187 -13.05 -11.15 -15.72
CA PHE A 187 -13.39 -12.47 -16.24
C PHE A 187 -12.22 -13.46 -16.22
N ILE A 188 -11.07 -13.02 -15.75
CA ILE A 188 -9.81 -13.75 -15.77
C ILE A 188 -9.12 -13.74 -14.42
N ALA A 189 -9.84 -13.38 -13.34
CA ALA A 189 -9.29 -13.43 -12.01
C ALA A 189 -8.83 -14.85 -11.69
N GLU A 190 -7.63 -14.97 -11.11
CA GLU A 190 -7.13 -16.24 -10.62
C GLU A 190 -7.86 -16.65 -9.33
N GLU A 191 -7.87 -17.94 -9.05
CA GLU A 191 -8.68 -18.53 -7.99
C GLU A 191 -7.83 -19.32 -7.00
N ALA A 192 -8.20 -19.24 -5.72
CA ALA A 192 -7.72 -20.16 -4.69
C ALA A 192 -8.91 -20.94 -4.12
N ILE A 193 -8.93 -22.24 -4.33
CA ILE A 193 -10.02 -23.13 -3.96
C ILE A 193 -9.50 -24.21 -3.01
N LEU A 194 -10.25 -24.48 -1.93
CA LEU A 194 -9.94 -25.54 -0.98
C LEU A 194 -11.20 -26.41 -0.75
N ASN A 195 -11.11 -27.70 -1.03
CA ASN A 195 -12.17 -28.69 -0.88
C ASN A 195 -13.44 -28.39 -1.69
N MET A 196 -13.32 -27.63 -2.78
CA MET A 196 -14.35 -27.34 -3.76
C MET A 196 -13.74 -27.38 -5.15
N GLU A 197 -14.59 -27.45 -6.16
CA GLU A 197 -14.21 -27.34 -7.57
C GLU A 197 -15.10 -26.31 -8.23
N LEU A 198 -14.53 -25.37 -8.99
CA LEU A 198 -15.30 -24.47 -9.82
C LEU A 198 -15.73 -25.21 -11.09
N ILE A 199 -17.02 -25.53 -11.19
CA ILE A 199 -17.57 -26.25 -12.34
C ILE A 199 -17.62 -25.30 -13.56
N THR A 200 -18.11 -24.09 -13.36
CA THR A 200 -18.21 -23.09 -14.45
C THR A 200 -18.37 -21.68 -13.91
N SER A 201 -18.01 -20.71 -14.72
CA SER A 201 -18.28 -19.28 -14.49
C SER A 201 -19.01 -18.72 -15.70
N LEU A 202 -20.23 -18.25 -15.49
CA LEU A 202 -21.06 -17.70 -16.55
C LEU A 202 -21.10 -16.18 -16.49
N LYS A 203 -20.89 -15.54 -17.63
CA LYS A 203 -21.08 -14.10 -17.77
C LYS A 203 -22.57 -13.77 -17.68
N LYS A 204 -22.89 -12.60 -17.15
CA LYS A 204 -24.28 -12.11 -17.19
C LYS A 204 -24.75 -12.01 -18.63
N PRO A 205 -26.02 -12.38 -18.89
CA PRO A 205 -26.62 -12.25 -20.22
C PRO A 205 -26.69 -10.80 -20.68
N THR A 206 -26.82 -10.61 -21.98
CA THR A 206 -27.01 -9.30 -22.60
C THR A 206 -28.18 -8.53 -21.97
N GLY A 207 -27.98 -7.25 -21.69
CA GLY A 207 -28.95 -6.38 -21.04
C GLY A 207 -28.77 -6.22 -19.53
N PHE A 208 -27.95 -7.08 -18.87
CA PHE A 208 -27.65 -7.00 -17.44
C PHE A 208 -26.32 -6.28 -17.17
N PHE A 209 -25.41 -6.34 -18.11
CA PHE A 209 -24.06 -5.84 -17.97
C PHE A 209 -23.52 -5.41 -19.34
N ASP A 210 -22.93 -4.24 -19.40
CA ASP A 210 -22.25 -3.73 -20.59
C ASP A 210 -20.73 -3.87 -20.39
N PRO A 211 -20.05 -4.76 -21.14
CA PRO A 211 -18.61 -4.93 -21.03
C PRO A 211 -17.80 -3.71 -21.51
N GLU A 212 -18.40 -2.87 -22.37
CA GLU A 212 -17.78 -1.62 -22.87
C GLU A 212 -17.86 -0.49 -21.82
N ASN A 213 -18.86 -0.57 -20.92
CA ASN A 213 -19.05 0.39 -19.84
C ASN A 213 -19.34 -0.34 -18.51
N PRO A 214 -18.35 -1.08 -17.97
CA PRO A 214 -18.53 -1.91 -16.76
C PRO A 214 -18.89 -1.10 -15.52
N ALA A 215 -18.51 0.15 -15.46
CA ALA A 215 -18.81 1.03 -14.35
C ALA A 215 -20.19 1.70 -14.45
N ALA A 216 -20.93 1.46 -15.53
CA ALA A 216 -22.20 2.12 -15.85
C ALA A 216 -22.12 3.66 -15.65
N LYS A 217 -20.96 4.23 -15.93
CA LYS A 217 -20.79 5.69 -15.93
C LYS A 217 -21.70 6.22 -17.03
N GLY A 218 -22.73 6.95 -16.63
CA GLY A 218 -23.56 7.70 -17.56
C GLY A 218 -22.67 8.59 -18.44
N SER A 219 -23.02 8.78 -19.68
CA SER A 219 -22.42 9.84 -20.48
C SER A 219 -22.49 11.14 -19.66
N GLU A 220 -21.48 11.99 -19.81
CA GLU A 220 -21.28 13.24 -19.04
C GLU A 220 -22.43 14.28 -19.19
N ASP A 221 -23.53 13.91 -19.82
CA ASP A 221 -24.76 14.70 -20.03
C ASP A 221 -25.70 14.83 -18.81
N LEU A 222 -25.19 14.64 -17.58
CA LEU A 222 -25.99 14.87 -16.39
C LEU A 222 -25.98 16.34 -15.89
N THR A 223 -25.46 17.27 -16.69
CA THR A 223 -25.32 18.65 -16.25
C THR A 223 -26.43 19.59 -16.71
N GLU A 224 -27.27 19.24 -17.68
CA GLU A 224 -28.38 20.14 -18.10
C GLU A 224 -29.64 19.34 -18.41
N ASP A 225 -30.75 19.71 -17.77
CA ASP A 225 -32.15 19.32 -18.01
C ASP A 225 -32.62 17.94 -17.50
N ASN A 226 -32.76 17.85 -16.17
CA ASN A 226 -33.46 16.72 -15.53
C ASN A 226 -35.00 16.82 -15.61
N GLU A 227 -35.57 17.79 -16.29
CA GLU A 227 -37.03 18.02 -16.30
C GLU A 227 -37.83 16.96 -17.09
N ASP A 228 -37.20 16.23 -18.01
CA ASP A 228 -37.86 15.22 -18.85
C ASP A 228 -37.51 13.76 -18.52
N LYS A 229 -36.67 13.50 -17.52
CA LYS A 229 -36.29 12.12 -17.16
C LYS A 229 -37.28 11.49 -16.20
N THR A 230 -37.67 10.26 -16.45
CA THR A 230 -38.53 9.51 -15.52
C THR A 230 -37.75 9.19 -14.23
N THR A 231 -38.50 9.04 -13.12
CA THR A 231 -37.94 8.67 -11.83
C THR A 231 -37.08 7.38 -11.91
N ALA A 232 -37.44 6.46 -12.84
CA ALA A 232 -36.70 5.22 -13.07
C ALA A 232 -35.34 5.47 -13.76
N GLU A 233 -35.21 6.45 -14.64
CA GLU A 233 -33.98 6.81 -15.34
C GLU A 233 -33.02 7.55 -14.40
N ILE A 234 -33.56 8.47 -13.58
CA ILE A 234 -32.77 9.16 -12.52
C ILE A 234 -32.27 8.14 -11.48
N SER A 235 -33.15 7.21 -11.05
CA SER A 235 -32.77 6.15 -10.11
C SER A 235 -31.67 5.24 -10.67
N ARG A 236 -31.65 4.99 -11.98
CA ARG A 236 -30.60 4.18 -12.62
C ARG A 236 -29.25 4.88 -12.69
N SER A 237 -29.24 6.18 -12.96
CA SER A 237 -28.00 6.99 -13.00
C SER A 237 -27.35 7.16 -11.62
N LEU A 238 -28.13 7.06 -10.54
CA LEU A 238 -27.65 7.18 -9.16
C LEU A 238 -27.18 5.84 -8.55
N ARG A 239 -27.34 4.71 -9.24
CA ARG A 239 -26.94 3.41 -8.71
C ARG A 239 -25.42 3.25 -8.71
N SER A 240 -24.91 2.62 -7.63
CA SER A 240 -23.53 2.22 -7.57
C SER A 240 -23.20 1.25 -8.73
N PRO A 241 -22.07 1.45 -9.44
CA PRO A 241 -21.61 0.50 -10.46
C PRO A 241 -21.51 -0.95 -9.96
N MET A 242 -21.25 -1.13 -8.67
CA MET A 242 -21.22 -2.44 -8.00
C MET A 242 -22.53 -3.23 -8.15
N LEU A 243 -23.69 -2.56 -8.22
CA LEU A 243 -24.98 -3.22 -8.39
C LEU A 243 -25.13 -3.89 -9.77
N SER A 244 -24.40 -3.44 -10.77
CA SER A 244 -24.36 -4.07 -12.09
C SER A 244 -23.72 -5.46 -12.08
N PHE A 245 -22.87 -5.74 -11.11
CA PHE A 245 -22.20 -7.03 -10.93
C PHE A 245 -22.88 -7.92 -9.89
N ALA A 246 -23.68 -7.35 -9.00
CA ALA A 246 -24.27 -8.11 -7.90
C ALA A 246 -25.43 -8.99 -8.39
N ASN A 247 -25.39 -10.24 -7.96
CA ASN A 247 -26.58 -11.07 -7.92
C ASN A 247 -27.25 -10.89 -6.55
N THR A 248 -28.58 -11.07 -6.50
CA THR A 248 -29.34 -11.02 -5.25
C THR A 248 -29.48 -12.43 -4.68
N ASP A 249 -30.65 -13.03 -4.82
CA ASP A 249 -30.95 -14.37 -4.30
C ASP A 249 -30.95 -15.43 -5.40
N MET A 250 -30.85 -16.69 -4.99
CA MET A 250 -31.00 -17.84 -5.86
C MET A 250 -32.09 -18.75 -5.34
N ALA A 251 -32.95 -19.23 -6.26
CA ALA A 251 -33.96 -20.20 -5.95
C ALA A 251 -33.80 -21.44 -6.84
N PHE A 252 -34.01 -22.60 -6.26
CA PHE A 252 -33.90 -23.88 -6.95
C PHE A 252 -35.21 -24.64 -6.89
N LYS A 253 -35.56 -25.25 -7.99
CA LYS A 253 -36.67 -26.20 -8.07
C LYS A 253 -36.34 -27.27 -9.11
N ASP A 254 -36.23 -28.51 -8.66
CA ASP A 254 -35.78 -29.64 -9.49
C ASP A 254 -34.43 -29.34 -10.17
N ASN A 255 -34.39 -29.31 -11.50
CA ASN A 255 -33.20 -28.91 -12.28
C ASN A 255 -33.21 -27.44 -12.72
N ILE A 256 -34.08 -26.62 -12.17
CA ILE A 256 -34.17 -25.20 -12.51
C ILE A 256 -33.52 -24.34 -11.42
N LEU A 257 -32.64 -23.45 -11.85
CA LEU A 257 -32.04 -22.40 -11.04
C LEU A 257 -32.57 -21.05 -11.52
N VAL A 258 -33.12 -20.25 -10.63
CA VAL A 258 -33.45 -18.85 -10.85
C VAL A 258 -32.43 -18.00 -10.09
N ALA A 259 -31.67 -17.20 -10.83
CA ALA A 259 -30.69 -16.28 -10.26
C ALA A 259 -31.16 -14.83 -10.38
N GLY A 260 -31.48 -14.20 -9.28
CA GLY A 260 -31.89 -12.81 -9.20
C GLY A 260 -30.69 -11.85 -9.31
N SER A 261 -30.97 -10.64 -9.76
CA SER A 261 -30.03 -9.52 -9.73
C SER A 261 -30.78 -8.20 -9.57
N TYR A 262 -30.07 -7.10 -9.32
CA TYR A 262 -30.68 -5.77 -9.23
C TYR A 262 -31.34 -5.28 -10.55
N HIS A 263 -31.10 -5.98 -11.64
CA HIS A 263 -31.67 -5.64 -12.98
C HIS A 263 -32.65 -6.67 -13.51
N GLY A 264 -33.10 -7.61 -12.67
CA GLY A 264 -34.05 -8.66 -13.07
C GLY A 264 -33.57 -10.04 -12.61
N PHE A 265 -33.89 -11.06 -13.39
CA PHE A 265 -33.51 -12.43 -13.04
C PHE A 265 -33.25 -13.28 -14.28
N ASN A 266 -32.45 -14.32 -14.08
CA ASN A 266 -32.11 -15.31 -15.11
C ASN A 266 -32.57 -16.68 -14.70
N ILE A 267 -33.07 -17.46 -15.62
CA ILE A 267 -33.52 -18.83 -15.41
C ILE A 267 -32.57 -19.76 -16.15
N TYR A 268 -32.04 -20.72 -15.43
CA TYR A 268 -31.10 -21.72 -15.95
C TYR A 268 -31.67 -23.14 -15.72
N GLU A 269 -31.39 -24.03 -16.64
CA GLU A 269 -31.50 -25.45 -16.44
C GLU A 269 -30.13 -26.03 -16.05
N LEU A 270 -30.11 -26.84 -15.00
CA LEU A 270 -28.92 -27.54 -14.55
C LEU A 270 -28.81 -28.88 -15.27
N GLY A 271 -27.71 -29.09 -15.98
CA GLY A 271 -27.39 -30.38 -16.59
C GLY A 271 -27.06 -31.45 -15.52
N ASN A 272 -26.98 -32.71 -15.95
CA ASN A 272 -26.56 -33.80 -15.06
C ASN A 272 -25.13 -33.65 -14.55
N ASP A 273 -24.31 -32.84 -15.20
CA ASP A 273 -22.96 -32.45 -14.86
C ASP A 273 -22.89 -31.22 -13.93
N GLY A 274 -24.07 -30.67 -13.56
CA GLY A 274 -24.19 -29.47 -12.76
C GLY A 274 -23.98 -28.16 -13.54
N ILE A 275 -23.74 -28.22 -14.85
CA ILE A 275 -23.48 -27.01 -15.65
C ILE A 275 -24.81 -26.31 -15.96
N PRO A 276 -24.98 -25.02 -15.58
CA PRO A 276 -26.19 -24.26 -15.87
C PRO A 276 -26.23 -23.82 -17.33
N SER A 277 -27.36 -24.04 -17.96
CA SER A 277 -27.69 -23.55 -19.31
C SER A 277 -28.79 -22.49 -19.24
N LEU A 278 -28.57 -21.31 -19.79
CA LEU A 278 -29.53 -20.21 -19.76
C LEU A 278 -30.78 -20.58 -20.58
N ILE A 279 -31.94 -20.58 -19.92
CA ILE A 279 -33.25 -20.80 -20.58
C ILE A 279 -33.89 -19.47 -20.94
N SER A 280 -33.89 -18.54 -19.99
CA SER A 280 -34.58 -17.26 -20.15
C SER A 280 -33.95 -16.18 -19.28
N SER A 281 -34.09 -14.94 -19.72
CA SER A 281 -33.61 -13.75 -19.09
C SER A 281 -34.68 -12.69 -19.04
N VAL A 282 -34.97 -12.16 -17.88
CA VAL A 282 -35.92 -11.07 -17.69
C VAL A 282 -35.22 -9.86 -17.15
N VAL A 283 -35.09 -8.84 -17.97
CA VAL A 283 -34.51 -7.55 -17.57
C VAL A 283 -35.61 -6.65 -17.03
N CYS A 284 -35.54 -6.24 -15.80
CA CYS A 284 -36.47 -5.33 -15.12
C CYS A 284 -35.74 -3.98 -14.83
N PRO A 285 -35.89 -3.00 -15.71
CA PRO A 285 -35.28 -1.69 -15.46
C PRO A 285 -35.85 -1.06 -14.19
N GLY A 286 -35.00 -0.92 -13.16
CA GLY A 286 -35.38 -0.33 -11.88
C GLY A 286 -36.02 -1.28 -10.87
N GLY A 287 -36.18 -2.58 -11.16
CA GLY A 287 -36.62 -3.58 -10.20
C GLY A 287 -35.49 -4.09 -9.32
N GLN A 288 -35.81 -4.48 -8.08
CA GLN A 288 -35.04 -5.47 -7.34
C GLN A 288 -35.64 -6.83 -7.69
N GLY A 289 -34.80 -7.73 -8.18
CA GLY A 289 -35.21 -9.10 -8.47
C GLY A 289 -35.28 -9.92 -7.17
#